data_0175041ffee2c844417cdd7e97aaac1e
#
_entry.id   0175041ffee2c844417cdd7e97aaac1e
#
_cell.length_a   1.000
_cell.length_b   1.000
_cell.length_c   1.000
_cell.angle_alpha   90.00
_cell.angle_beta   90.00
_cell.angle_gamma   90.00
#
_symmetry.space_group_name_H-M   'P 1'
#
loop_
_entity.id
_entity.type
_entity.pdbx_description
1 polymer ?
#
loop_
_entity_poly.entity_id
_entity_poly.type
_entity_poly.pdbx_seq_one_letter_code
_entity_poly.pdbx_strand_id
1 'polypeptide(L)'
;NGLLNQYGFPIPEDQWEGLGFSIKKKEVEDKPLKICIVADTQAKPNVSLEYMKWIGKYIFDKKPDVVVHIGDAYDFESLSSYDKGKKSFEGRRLKADIEAGNESMKLLLAEFQKDGYNPRLVFCMGNHEARFDRLADEMPELDGFVGTGTLPLAEMGWEVQPFLKPINIEGIFFVHYLANPMTGKPYGGTAMNQLKTVGNSFVVGHKQCLDVAIRPTLDGKHQIGIINGAAYDFEEPYKGYTGNNHFRGITMLHEVKDGFGLPMFISLDYLKKRYED
;
A
#
# COMPACT_ATOMS: atom_id res chain seq x y z
N ASN A 1 16.50 13.25 -22.72
CA ASN A 1 16.88 13.96 -23.96
C ASN A 1 17.43 12.91 -24.93
N GLY A 2 16.60 12.43 -25.85
CA GLY A 2 16.99 11.46 -26.87
C GLY A 2 17.71 12.11 -28.06
N LEU A 3 18.47 11.32 -28.80
CA LEU A 3 19.06 11.76 -30.07
C LEU A 3 18.01 11.78 -31.17
N LEU A 4 18.08 12.78 -32.05
CA LEU A 4 17.22 12.92 -33.23
C LEU A 4 18.03 12.73 -34.50
N ASN A 5 17.44 12.12 -35.52
CA ASN A 5 18.06 12.03 -36.86
C ASN A 5 17.94 13.38 -37.58
N GLN A 6 18.54 13.47 -38.78
CA GLN A 6 18.56 14.70 -39.61
C GLN A 6 17.15 15.24 -39.99
N TYR A 7 16.09 14.44 -39.78
CA TYR A 7 14.70 14.82 -40.06
C TYR A 7 13.91 15.10 -38.76
N GLY A 8 14.59 15.12 -37.57
CA GLY A 8 13.97 15.42 -36.31
C GLY A 8 13.23 14.26 -35.65
N PHE A 9 13.39 13.01 -36.13
CA PHE A 9 12.78 11.83 -35.53
C PHE A 9 13.71 11.20 -34.48
N PRO A 10 13.16 10.63 -33.37
CA PRO A 10 13.97 9.95 -32.37
C PRO A 10 14.77 8.78 -32.97
N ILE A 11 16.05 8.72 -32.63
CA ILE A 11 16.90 7.57 -32.95
C ILE A 11 16.74 6.56 -31.80
N PRO A 12 16.37 5.30 -32.07
CA PRO A 12 16.33 4.25 -31.07
C PRO A 12 17.65 4.08 -30.34
N GLU A 13 17.61 3.81 -29.03
CA GLU A 13 18.80 3.75 -28.17
C GLU A 13 19.81 2.64 -28.63
N ASP A 14 19.30 1.54 -29.17
CA ASP A 14 20.11 0.42 -29.71
C ASP A 14 20.97 0.82 -30.90
N GLN A 15 20.69 1.96 -31.53
CA GLN A 15 21.47 2.48 -32.67
C GLN A 15 22.51 3.53 -32.24
N TRP A 16 22.52 3.98 -31.00
CA TRP A 16 23.39 5.06 -30.55
C TRP A 16 24.88 4.66 -30.56
N GLU A 17 25.20 3.40 -30.24
CA GLU A 17 26.58 2.90 -30.28
C GLU A 17 27.18 2.98 -31.68
N GLY A 18 26.40 2.66 -32.70
CA GLY A 18 26.80 2.79 -34.12
C GLY A 18 27.06 4.23 -34.55
N LEU A 19 26.57 5.22 -33.80
CA LEU A 19 26.78 6.64 -34.01
C LEU A 19 27.90 7.24 -33.14
N GLY A 20 28.65 6.40 -32.42
CA GLY A 20 29.77 6.81 -31.56
C GLY A 20 29.33 7.35 -30.16
N PHE A 21 28.08 7.14 -29.77
CA PHE A 21 27.61 7.50 -28.43
C PHE A 21 27.65 6.28 -27.52
N SER A 22 28.48 6.29 -26.49
CA SER A 22 28.43 5.25 -25.47
C SER A 22 27.27 5.53 -24.51
N ILE A 23 26.27 4.64 -24.52
CA ILE A 23 25.28 4.59 -23.47
C ILE A 23 25.99 4.04 -22.23
N LYS A 24 26.36 4.91 -21.28
CA LYS A 24 26.62 4.41 -19.92
C LYS A 24 25.30 3.87 -19.40
N LYS A 25 25.02 2.57 -19.62
CA LYS A 25 24.03 1.86 -18.82
C LYS A 25 24.44 2.12 -17.38
N LYS A 26 23.61 2.88 -16.65
CA LYS A 26 23.72 2.93 -15.20
C LYS A 26 23.60 1.47 -14.78
N GLU A 27 24.69 0.86 -14.34
CA GLU A 27 24.62 -0.43 -13.68
C GLU A 27 23.60 -0.23 -12.55
N VAL A 28 22.40 -0.75 -12.75
CA VAL A 28 21.44 -0.87 -11.65
C VAL A 28 22.15 -1.84 -10.72
N GLU A 29 22.61 -1.37 -9.57
CA GLU A 29 23.16 -2.24 -8.56
C GLU A 29 22.11 -3.34 -8.32
N ASP A 30 22.48 -4.57 -8.64
CA ASP A 30 21.67 -5.79 -8.48
C ASP A 30 21.57 -6.15 -6.97
N LYS A 31 21.25 -5.14 -6.17
CA LYS A 31 21.15 -5.22 -4.73
C LYS A 31 19.72 -5.58 -4.32
N PRO A 32 19.55 -6.61 -3.50
CA PRO A 32 18.23 -6.94 -2.95
C PRO A 32 17.61 -5.74 -2.22
N LEU A 33 16.31 -5.51 -2.46
CA LEU A 33 15.59 -4.39 -1.86
C LEU A 33 15.15 -4.67 -0.43
N LYS A 34 14.97 -3.61 0.32
CA LYS A 34 14.27 -3.58 1.60
C LYS A 34 12.94 -2.83 1.42
N ILE A 35 11.82 -3.49 1.71
CA ILE A 35 10.48 -2.94 1.51
C ILE A 35 9.75 -2.86 2.84
N CYS A 36 9.23 -1.67 3.18
CA CYS A 36 8.31 -1.49 4.30
C CYS A 36 6.86 -1.54 3.79
N ILE A 37 6.02 -2.33 4.44
CA ILE A 37 4.63 -2.54 4.09
C ILE A 37 3.76 -2.02 5.22
N VAL A 38 2.89 -1.08 4.90
CA VAL A 38 1.85 -0.51 5.77
C VAL A 38 0.49 -0.85 5.16
N ALA A 39 -0.45 -1.32 5.96
CA ALA A 39 -1.77 -1.71 5.47
C ALA A 39 -2.87 -1.29 6.43
N ASP A 40 -4.04 -0.98 5.90
CA ASP A 40 -5.26 -0.81 6.69
C ASP A 40 -5.04 0.15 7.89
N THR A 41 -4.56 1.36 7.63
CA THR A 41 -4.36 2.40 8.66
C THR A 41 -5.66 3.06 9.08
N GLN A 42 -6.70 2.98 8.26
CA GLN A 42 -8.10 3.33 8.53
C GLN A 42 -8.29 4.67 9.27
N ALA A 43 -7.61 5.71 8.80
CA ALA A 43 -7.72 7.03 9.39
C ALA A 43 -9.15 7.57 9.26
N LYS A 44 -9.69 8.03 10.38
CA LYS A 44 -11.03 8.58 10.46
C LYS A 44 -11.12 9.71 11.49
N PRO A 45 -12.18 10.52 11.48
CA PRO A 45 -12.39 11.57 12.48
C PRO A 45 -12.45 11.02 13.91
N ASN A 46 -12.02 11.84 14.86
CA ASN A 46 -12.12 11.59 16.30
C ASN A 46 -11.33 10.38 16.85
N VAL A 47 -10.36 9.87 16.10
CA VAL A 47 -9.36 8.91 16.60
C VAL A 47 -7.96 9.53 16.61
N SER A 48 -7.08 9.04 17.47
CA SER A 48 -5.69 9.45 17.44
C SER A 48 -5.00 8.89 16.20
N LEU A 49 -4.16 9.70 15.54
CA LEU A 49 -3.35 9.34 14.39
C LEU A 49 -1.85 9.23 14.76
N GLU A 50 -1.51 9.19 16.05
CA GLU A 50 -0.12 9.14 16.53
C GLU A 50 0.62 7.88 16.04
N TYR A 51 -0.08 6.77 15.83
CA TYR A 51 0.52 5.56 15.26
C TYR A 51 1.19 5.82 13.88
N MET A 52 0.72 6.79 13.11
CA MET A 52 1.34 7.17 11.83
C MET A 52 2.73 7.77 12.05
N LYS A 53 2.90 8.56 13.12
CA LYS A 53 4.22 9.11 13.48
C LYS A 53 5.17 8.00 13.92
N TRP A 54 4.72 7.04 14.73
CA TRP A 54 5.57 5.92 15.16
C TRP A 54 6.03 5.09 13.95
N ILE A 55 5.13 4.82 13.01
CA ILE A 55 5.45 4.12 11.76
C ILE A 55 6.46 4.93 10.94
N GLY A 56 6.24 6.24 10.78
CA GLY A 56 7.14 7.12 10.05
C GLY A 56 8.53 7.19 10.67
N LYS A 57 8.64 7.34 12.02
CA LYS A 57 9.92 7.30 12.75
C LYS A 57 10.67 5.97 12.53
N TYR A 58 9.93 4.84 12.51
CA TYR A 58 10.51 3.53 12.20
C TYR A 58 11.02 3.43 10.75
N ILE A 59 10.25 3.92 9.79
CA ILE A 59 10.67 3.97 8.38
C ILE A 59 11.96 4.80 8.25
N PHE A 60 12.03 5.94 8.88
CA PHE A 60 13.24 6.76 8.88
C PHE A 60 14.46 6.04 9.52
N ASP A 61 14.25 5.33 10.62
CA ASP A 61 15.28 4.58 11.34
C ASP A 61 15.84 3.41 10.49
N LYS A 62 14.96 2.69 9.77
CA LYS A 62 15.31 1.49 9.01
C LYS A 62 15.64 1.73 7.55
N LYS A 63 15.28 2.88 7.02
CA LYS A 63 15.57 3.32 5.65
C LYS A 63 15.30 2.22 4.61
N PRO A 64 14.03 1.76 4.44
CA PRO A 64 13.69 0.86 3.33
C PRO A 64 13.88 1.57 1.98
N ASP A 65 14.17 0.79 0.93
CA ASP A 65 14.28 1.31 -0.43
C ASP A 65 12.91 1.67 -1.01
N VAL A 66 11.87 0.94 -0.57
CA VAL A 66 10.46 1.13 -0.99
C VAL A 66 9.56 1.13 0.24
N VAL A 67 8.57 2.02 0.25
CA VAL A 67 7.44 1.99 1.18
C VAL A 67 6.17 1.71 0.38
N VAL A 68 5.46 0.63 0.73
CA VAL A 68 4.19 0.25 0.09
C VAL A 68 3.06 0.41 1.09
N HIS A 69 2.10 1.29 0.81
CA HIS A 69 0.82 1.31 1.52
C HIS A 69 -0.19 0.47 0.74
N ILE A 70 -0.76 -0.56 1.37
CA ILE A 70 -1.64 -1.54 0.69
C ILE A 70 -3.12 -1.16 0.78
N GLY A 71 -3.43 0.14 0.87
CA GLY A 71 -4.81 0.64 0.86
C GLY A 71 -5.51 0.63 2.21
N ASP A 72 -6.76 1.04 2.18
CA ASP A 72 -7.58 1.33 3.35
C ASP A 72 -6.86 2.29 4.32
N ALA A 73 -6.24 3.35 3.75
CA ALA A 73 -5.66 4.44 4.52
C ALA A 73 -6.76 5.37 5.03
N TYR A 74 -7.72 5.68 4.18
CA TYR A 74 -8.92 6.46 4.49
C TYR A 74 -10.04 5.50 4.88
N ASP A 75 -10.64 5.65 6.05
CA ASP A 75 -11.76 4.76 6.44
C ASP A 75 -13.03 5.04 5.62
N PHE A 76 -13.28 6.32 5.25
CA PHE A 76 -14.51 6.73 4.55
C PHE A 76 -15.78 6.16 5.20
N GLU A 77 -15.87 6.27 6.52
CA GLU A 77 -17.01 5.73 7.27
C GLU A 77 -18.33 6.41 6.90
N SER A 78 -18.31 7.67 6.40
CA SER A 78 -19.48 8.37 5.90
C SER A 78 -20.05 7.78 4.60
N LEU A 79 -19.25 6.99 3.87
CA LEU A 79 -19.64 6.29 2.66
C LEU A 79 -19.99 4.80 2.89
N SER A 80 -19.96 4.34 4.16
CA SER A 80 -20.28 2.96 4.50
C SER A 80 -21.74 2.65 4.24
N SER A 81 -22.02 1.74 3.31
CA SER A 81 -23.38 1.26 3.05
C SER A 81 -23.92 0.38 4.17
N TYR A 82 -23.05 -0.26 4.96
CA TYR A 82 -23.42 -1.15 6.07
C TYR A 82 -24.01 -0.40 7.28
N ASP A 83 -23.68 0.89 7.42
CA ASP A 83 -24.09 1.70 8.58
C ASP A 83 -25.25 2.65 8.28
N LYS A 84 -25.66 2.77 7.04
CA LYS A 84 -26.82 3.60 6.65
C LYS A 84 -28.05 3.20 7.48
N GLY A 85 -28.68 4.19 8.11
CA GLY A 85 -29.86 3.99 8.96
C GLY A 85 -29.56 3.53 10.40
N LYS A 86 -28.32 3.33 10.78
CA LYS A 86 -27.93 3.06 12.16
C LYS A 86 -27.61 4.37 12.93
N LYS A 87 -27.80 4.38 14.25
CA LYS A 87 -27.43 5.51 15.11
C LYS A 87 -25.94 5.89 14.98
N SER A 88 -25.07 4.91 14.75
CA SER A 88 -23.63 5.13 14.54
C SER A 88 -23.28 5.91 13.29
N PHE A 89 -24.23 6.07 12.35
CA PHE A 89 -24.04 6.86 11.13
C PHE A 89 -24.27 8.36 11.33
N GLU A 90 -24.89 8.73 12.43
CA GLU A 90 -25.24 10.12 12.70
C GLU A 90 -23.98 10.99 12.84
N GLY A 91 -23.98 12.14 12.18
CA GLY A 91 -22.88 13.10 12.26
C GLY A 91 -21.68 12.82 11.37
N ARG A 92 -21.60 11.68 10.67
CA ARG A 92 -20.52 11.39 9.72
C ARG A 92 -20.55 12.37 8.54
N ARG A 93 -19.37 12.82 8.13
CA ARG A 93 -19.20 13.80 7.05
C ARG A 93 -18.02 13.44 6.16
N LEU A 94 -18.25 13.36 4.85
CA LEU A 94 -17.21 13.04 3.85
C LEU A 94 -15.99 13.97 3.95
N LYS A 95 -16.23 15.26 4.13
CA LYS A 95 -15.14 16.23 4.31
C LYS A 95 -14.22 15.86 5.47
N ALA A 96 -14.78 15.45 6.60
CA ALA A 96 -14.01 15.06 7.77
C ALA A 96 -13.22 13.75 7.53
N ASP A 97 -13.78 12.79 6.78
CA ASP A 97 -13.06 11.57 6.40
C ASP A 97 -11.85 11.90 5.52
N ILE A 98 -12.03 12.79 4.52
CA ILE A 98 -10.93 13.22 3.63
C ILE A 98 -9.85 13.95 4.44
N GLU A 99 -10.24 14.87 5.33
CA GLU A 99 -9.30 15.61 6.17
C GLU A 99 -8.48 14.67 7.08
N ALA A 100 -9.14 13.70 7.73
CA ALA A 100 -8.47 12.73 8.58
C ALA A 100 -7.48 11.83 7.79
N GLY A 101 -7.90 11.34 6.63
CA GLY A 101 -7.02 10.56 5.74
C GLY A 101 -5.83 11.37 5.25
N ASN A 102 -6.05 12.59 4.78
CA ASN A 102 -4.97 13.47 4.34
C ASN A 102 -3.99 13.79 5.46
N GLU A 103 -4.49 14.05 6.66
CA GLU A 103 -3.66 14.33 7.84
C GLU A 103 -2.81 13.11 8.21
N SER A 104 -3.39 11.91 8.21
CA SER A 104 -2.67 10.67 8.51
C SER A 104 -1.49 10.46 7.57
N MET A 105 -1.68 10.66 6.27
CA MET A 105 -0.64 10.51 5.27
C MET A 105 0.46 11.59 5.41
N LYS A 106 0.09 12.83 5.74
CA LYS A 106 1.05 13.90 6.04
C LYS A 106 1.89 13.59 7.27
N LEU A 107 1.26 13.11 8.37
CA LEU A 107 1.98 12.72 9.58
C LEU A 107 2.99 11.62 9.31
N LEU A 108 2.61 10.60 8.52
CA LEU A 108 3.52 9.54 8.11
C LEU A 108 4.74 10.08 7.37
N LEU A 109 4.51 10.88 6.32
CA LEU A 109 5.56 11.40 5.44
C LEU A 109 6.49 12.38 6.17
N ALA A 110 5.94 13.24 7.02
CA ALA A 110 6.73 14.24 7.78
C ALA A 110 7.81 13.61 8.65
N GLU A 111 7.59 12.39 9.13
CA GLU A 111 8.56 11.72 9.99
C GLU A 111 9.74 11.09 9.23
N PHE A 112 9.60 10.76 7.97
CA PHE A 112 10.69 10.11 7.25
C PHE A 112 11.22 10.86 6.01
N GLN A 113 10.45 11.75 5.40
CA GLN A 113 10.91 12.56 4.27
C GLN A 113 11.79 13.72 4.77
N LYS A 114 12.95 13.40 5.33
CA LYS A 114 13.90 14.36 5.88
C LYS A 114 15.33 13.87 5.65
N ASP A 115 16.30 14.75 5.86
CA ASP A 115 17.73 14.44 5.75
C ASP A 115 18.14 13.79 4.43
N GLY A 116 17.47 14.15 3.33
CA GLY A 116 17.75 13.61 2.00
C GLY A 116 17.27 12.17 1.77
N TYR A 117 16.58 11.55 2.74
CA TYR A 117 15.98 10.22 2.54
C TYR A 117 14.67 10.33 1.80
N ASN A 118 14.60 9.71 0.64
CA ASN A 118 13.43 9.72 -0.24
C ASN A 118 13.25 8.33 -0.88
N PRO A 119 12.57 7.40 -0.21
CA PRO A 119 12.29 6.08 -0.75
C PRO A 119 11.26 6.14 -1.88
N ARG A 120 11.20 5.10 -2.71
CA ARG A 120 10.08 4.92 -3.62
C ARG A 120 8.81 4.69 -2.82
N LEU A 121 7.76 5.47 -3.10
CA LEU A 121 6.46 5.39 -2.42
C LEU A 121 5.42 4.78 -3.35
N VAL A 122 4.78 3.68 -2.94
CA VAL A 122 3.73 3.01 -3.70
C VAL A 122 2.46 2.93 -2.85
N PHE A 123 1.33 3.36 -3.40
CA PHE A 123 0.03 3.30 -2.76
C PHE A 123 -0.93 2.45 -3.60
N CYS A 124 -1.37 1.32 -3.07
CA CYS A 124 -2.40 0.49 -3.68
C CYS A 124 -3.76 0.89 -3.12
N MET A 125 -4.67 1.39 -3.94
CA MET A 125 -6.02 1.75 -3.50
C MET A 125 -6.74 0.56 -2.87
N GLY A 126 -7.38 0.78 -1.71
CA GLY A 126 -8.19 -0.20 -1.00
C GLY A 126 -9.68 -0.11 -1.33
N ASN A 127 -10.46 -0.99 -0.69
CA ASN A 127 -11.90 -0.98 -0.92
C ASN A 127 -12.61 0.18 -0.19
N HIS A 128 -11.97 0.78 0.81
CA HIS A 128 -12.48 1.99 1.45
C HIS A 128 -12.30 3.19 0.54
N GLU A 129 -11.13 3.37 -0.07
CA GLU A 129 -10.93 4.40 -1.10
C GLU A 129 -11.87 4.20 -2.30
N ALA A 130 -12.11 2.96 -2.72
CA ALA A 130 -13.03 2.66 -3.83
C ALA A 130 -14.50 3.01 -3.52
N ARG A 131 -14.87 3.28 -2.23
CA ARG A 131 -16.19 3.86 -1.91
C ARG A 131 -16.32 5.28 -2.45
N PHE A 132 -15.21 6.00 -2.54
CA PHE A 132 -15.20 7.38 -3.02
C PHE A 132 -15.37 7.44 -4.54
N ASP A 133 -14.82 6.47 -5.30
CA ASP A 133 -15.09 6.35 -6.73
C ASP A 133 -16.54 5.94 -7.00
N ARG A 134 -17.10 5.03 -6.20
CA ARG A 134 -18.51 4.65 -6.32
C ARG A 134 -19.47 5.83 -6.08
N LEU A 135 -19.10 6.78 -5.24
CA LEU A 135 -19.89 8.00 -5.06
C LEU A 135 -19.96 8.81 -6.36
N ALA A 136 -18.86 8.92 -7.11
CA ALA A 136 -18.85 9.57 -8.42
C ALA A 136 -19.71 8.81 -9.44
N ASP A 137 -19.67 7.46 -9.41
CA ASP A 137 -20.51 6.62 -10.27
C ASP A 137 -22.02 6.76 -9.94
N GLU A 138 -22.36 6.88 -8.66
CA GLU A 138 -23.75 7.05 -8.18
C GLU A 138 -24.27 8.47 -8.42
N MET A 139 -23.39 9.48 -8.47
CA MET A 139 -23.70 10.90 -8.64
C MET A 139 -22.80 11.53 -9.71
N PRO A 140 -23.04 11.22 -11.01
CA PRO A 140 -22.16 11.68 -12.10
C PRO A 140 -21.98 13.19 -12.20
N GLU A 141 -22.93 13.97 -11.69
CA GLU A 141 -22.83 15.43 -11.60
C GLU A 141 -21.72 15.95 -10.68
N LEU A 142 -21.17 15.05 -9.84
CA LEU A 142 -20.03 15.36 -8.96
C LEU A 142 -18.69 14.91 -9.54
N ASP A 143 -18.66 14.41 -10.78
CA ASP A 143 -17.41 13.99 -11.42
C ASP A 143 -16.38 15.12 -11.45
N GLY A 144 -15.14 14.80 -11.10
CA GLY A 144 -14.07 15.80 -10.93
C GLY A 144 -14.04 16.54 -9.59
N PHE A 145 -15.09 16.43 -8.76
CA PHE A 145 -15.12 16.95 -7.39
C PHE A 145 -14.99 15.85 -6.32
N VAL A 146 -15.36 14.63 -6.66
CA VAL A 146 -15.26 13.44 -5.82
C VAL A 146 -14.53 12.32 -6.57
N GLY A 147 -14.12 11.28 -5.83
CA GLY A 147 -13.37 10.17 -6.36
C GLY A 147 -11.89 10.17 -5.97
N THR A 148 -11.26 9.02 -6.06
CA THR A 148 -9.87 8.82 -5.60
C THR A 148 -8.86 9.70 -6.34
N GLY A 149 -9.15 10.10 -7.57
CA GLY A 149 -8.33 11.04 -8.35
C GLY A 149 -8.22 12.45 -7.73
N THR A 150 -9.11 12.83 -6.80
CA THR A 150 -9.08 14.11 -6.10
C THR A 150 -8.29 14.06 -4.78
N LEU A 151 -7.84 12.87 -4.35
CA LEU A 151 -6.99 12.71 -3.18
C LEU A 151 -5.56 13.15 -3.50
N PRO A 152 -4.87 13.88 -2.63
CA PRO A 152 -3.56 14.48 -2.92
C PRO A 152 -2.40 13.49 -2.84
N LEU A 153 -2.65 12.19 -3.02
CA LEU A 153 -1.63 11.14 -2.87
C LEU A 153 -0.49 11.29 -3.90
N ALA A 154 -0.83 11.56 -5.16
CA ALA A 154 0.19 11.77 -6.19
C ALA A 154 1.02 13.04 -5.92
N GLU A 155 0.40 14.12 -5.44
CA GLU A 155 1.06 15.36 -5.03
C GLU A 155 1.99 15.15 -3.83
N MET A 156 1.64 14.19 -2.94
CA MET A 156 2.48 13.76 -1.83
C MET A 156 3.63 12.82 -2.25
N GLY A 157 3.76 12.50 -3.54
CA GLY A 157 4.85 11.68 -4.08
C GLY A 157 4.55 10.18 -4.17
N TRP A 158 3.31 9.75 -3.94
CA TRP A 158 2.93 8.35 -4.06
C TRP A 158 2.69 7.94 -5.53
N GLU A 159 3.28 6.82 -5.94
CA GLU A 159 2.90 6.07 -7.14
C GLU A 159 1.59 5.34 -6.85
N VAL A 160 0.48 5.89 -7.32
CA VAL A 160 -0.85 5.38 -7.00
C VAL A 160 -1.25 4.26 -7.97
N GLN A 161 -1.55 3.09 -7.41
CA GLN A 161 -2.11 1.96 -8.16
C GLN A 161 -3.62 1.92 -8.00
N PRO A 162 -4.38 1.86 -9.11
CA PRO A 162 -5.83 1.74 -9.07
C PRO A 162 -6.30 0.52 -8.26
N PHE A 163 -7.49 0.61 -7.69
CA PHE A 163 -8.08 -0.49 -6.92
C PHE A 163 -8.05 -1.81 -7.71
N LEU A 164 -7.62 -2.87 -7.07
CA LEU A 164 -7.44 -4.24 -7.60
C LEU A 164 -6.43 -4.40 -8.74
N LYS A 165 -5.67 -3.37 -9.09
CA LYS A 165 -4.57 -3.48 -10.06
C LYS A 165 -3.27 -3.79 -9.32
N PRO A 166 -2.72 -5.02 -9.44
CA PRO A 166 -1.47 -5.38 -8.76
C PRO A 166 -0.28 -4.61 -9.34
N ILE A 167 0.67 -4.25 -8.47
CA ILE A 167 2.00 -3.81 -8.88
C ILE A 167 3.02 -4.89 -8.55
N ASN A 168 3.94 -5.14 -9.47
CA ASN A 168 5.07 -6.05 -9.27
C ASN A 168 6.31 -5.27 -8.83
N ILE A 169 6.91 -5.70 -7.72
CA ILE A 169 8.20 -5.19 -7.25
C ILE A 169 9.08 -6.42 -6.98
N GLU A 170 10.15 -6.57 -7.77
CA GLU A 170 11.09 -7.69 -7.67
C GLU A 170 10.43 -9.08 -7.64
N GLY A 171 9.36 -9.28 -8.42
CA GLY A 171 8.65 -10.56 -8.51
C GLY A 171 7.59 -10.82 -7.43
N ILE A 172 7.39 -9.89 -6.50
CA ILE A 172 6.31 -9.92 -5.51
C ILE A 172 5.20 -8.96 -5.96
N PHE A 173 3.95 -9.43 -5.96
CA PHE A 173 2.78 -8.62 -6.31
C PHE A 173 2.14 -7.99 -5.06
N PHE A 174 1.94 -6.68 -5.11
CA PHE A 174 1.28 -5.91 -4.06
C PHE A 174 -0.08 -5.43 -4.56
N VAL A 175 -1.11 -5.67 -3.80
CA VAL A 175 -2.50 -5.25 -4.09
C VAL A 175 -3.31 -5.31 -2.79
N HIS A 176 -4.36 -4.50 -2.69
CA HIS A 176 -5.16 -4.47 -1.45
C HIS A 176 -5.73 -5.86 -1.10
N TYR A 177 -6.34 -6.55 -2.07
CA TYR A 177 -6.65 -7.98 -1.98
C TYR A 177 -6.62 -8.65 -3.34
N LEU A 178 -6.39 -9.96 -3.35
CA LEU A 178 -6.50 -10.77 -4.56
C LEU A 178 -7.98 -11.03 -4.86
N ALA A 179 -8.45 -10.57 -6.01
CA ALA A 179 -9.82 -10.77 -6.43
C ALA A 179 -10.00 -12.08 -7.18
N ASN A 180 -11.06 -12.82 -6.85
CA ASN A 180 -11.50 -13.97 -7.62
C ASN A 180 -12.00 -13.49 -8.98
N PRO A 181 -11.44 -13.94 -10.12
CA PRO A 181 -11.80 -13.43 -11.44
C PRO A 181 -13.25 -13.71 -11.84
N MET A 182 -13.91 -14.70 -11.22
CA MET A 182 -15.31 -15.01 -11.52
C MET A 182 -16.30 -14.12 -10.74
N THR A 183 -15.92 -13.64 -9.55
CA THR A 183 -16.86 -12.96 -8.65
C THR A 183 -16.45 -11.53 -8.30
N GLY A 184 -15.20 -11.14 -8.59
CA GLY A 184 -14.62 -9.87 -8.16
C GLY A 184 -14.40 -9.75 -6.63
N LYS A 185 -14.81 -10.75 -5.85
CA LYS A 185 -14.70 -10.75 -4.39
C LYS A 185 -13.30 -11.19 -3.94
N PRO A 186 -12.87 -10.78 -2.72
CA PRO A 186 -11.61 -11.25 -2.17
C PRO A 186 -11.53 -12.78 -2.09
N TYR A 187 -10.38 -13.35 -2.42
CA TYR A 187 -10.14 -14.77 -2.14
C TYR A 187 -10.25 -15.05 -0.65
N GLY A 188 -10.99 -16.10 -0.32
CA GLY A 188 -11.06 -16.64 1.04
C GLY A 188 -9.80 -17.44 1.44
N GLY A 189 -9.85 -18.03 2.63
CA GLY A 189 -8.82 -18.97 3.12
C GLY A 189 -7.53 -18.27 3.58
N THR A 190 -6.52 -19.11 3.80
CA THR A 190 -5.20 -18.72 4.34
C THR A 190 -4.29 -18.18 3.24
N ALA A 191 -3.17 -17.57 3.64
CA ALA A 191 -2.10 -17.15 2.72
C ALA A 191 -1.60 -18.32 1.86
N MET A 192 -1.48 -19.53 2.44
CA MET A 192 -1.08 -20.74 1.70
C MET A 192 -2.12 -21.12 0.63
N ASN A 193 -3.42 -21.03 0.95
CA ASN A 193 -4.47 -21.35 -0.02
C ASN A 193 -4.46 -20.36 -1.19
N GLN A 194 -4.31 -19.07 -0.88
CA GLN A 194 -4.20 -18.03 -1.91
C GLN A 194 -2.94 -18.22 -2.75
N LEU A 195 -1.79 -18.48 -2.13
CA LEU A 195 -0.51 -18.70 -2.81
C LEU A 195 -0.57 -19.87 -3.80
N LYS A 196 -1.22 -20.97 -3.42
CA LYS A 196 -1.47 -22.11 -4.31
C LYS A 196 -2.38 -21.74 -5.48
N THR A 197 -3.38 -20.89 -5.24
CA THR A 197 -4.37 -20.52 -6.25
C THR A 197 -3.80 -19.56 -7.29
N VAL A 198 -3.04 -18.54 -6.86
CA VAL A 198 -2.54 -17.51 -7.78
C VAL A 198 -1.18 -17.87 -8.38
N GLY A 199 -0.41 -18.76 -7.74
CA GLY A 199 0.87 -19.25 -8.25
C GLY A 199 2.02 -18.23 -8.25
N ASN A 200 1.84 -17.06 -7.64
CA ASN A 200 2.82 -15.98 -7.56
C ASN A 200 2.96 -15.49 -6.12
N SER A 201 4.14 -14.97 -5.80
CA SER A 201 4.35 -14.29 -4.52
C SER A 201 3.51 -13.02 -4.43
N PHE A 202 2.91 -12.77 -3.27
CA PHE A 202 2.05 -11.62 -3.06
C PHE A 202 2.10 -11.08 -1.64
N VAL A 203 1.73 -9.80 -1.49
CA VAL A 203 1.42 -9.15 -0.22
C VAL A 203 0.09 -8.43 -0.35
N VAL A 204 -0.83 -8.70 0.57
CA VAL A 204 -2.18 -8.10 0.61
C VAL A 204 -2.54 -7.60 2.01
N GLY A 205 -3.50 -6.68 2.11
CA GLY A 205 -4.14 -6.19 3.33
C GLY A 205 -5.56 -6.76 3.50
N HIS A 206 -6.53 -5.87 3.73
CA HIS A 206 -7.98 -6.10 3.76
C HIS A 206 -8.50 -6.99 4.90
N LYS A 207 -7.91 -8.17 5.10
CA LYS A 207 -8.37 -9.12 6.12
C LYS A 207 -8.01 -8.70 7.55
N GLN A 208 -7.06 -7.77 7.68
CA GLN A 208 -6.59 -7.22 8.96
C GLN A 208 -6.10 -8.29 9.95
N CYS A 209 -5.73 -9.46 9.46
CA CYS A 209 -5.12 -10.54 10.25
C CYS A 209 -3.78 -10.91 9.63
N LEU A 210 -2.79 -11.18 10.44
CA LEU A 210 -1.49 -11.60 9.95
C LEU A 210 -1.54 -13.09 9.61
N ASP A 211 -1.21 -13.42 8.36
CA ASP A 211 -1.03 -14.81 7.91
C ASP A 211 0.07 -14.88 6.86
N VAL A 212 0.96 -15.84 6.97
CA VAL A 212 2.15 -15.97 6.13
C VAL A 212 2.32 -17.38 5.63
N ALA A 213 2.68 -17.50 4.38
CA ALA A 213 3.01 -18.78 3.77
C ALA A 213 4.29 -18.67 2.95
N ILE A 214 5.18 -19.63 3.11
CA ILE A 214 6.37 -19.80 2.28
C ILE A 214 6.28 -21.18 1.63
N ARG A 215 6.52 -21.22 0.32
CA ARG A 215 6.42 -22.43 -0.47
C ARG A 215 7.64 -22.58 -1.39
N PRO A 216 8.35 -23.74 -1.37
CA PRO A 216 9.37 -24.02 -2.37
C PRO A 216 8.74 -24.31 -3.74
N THR A 217 9.45 -23.96 -4.79
CA THR A 217 9.11 -24.27 -6.18
C THR A 217 10.07 -25.34 -6.74
N LEU A 218 9.71 -25.95 -7.87
CA LEU A 218 10.51 -27.05 -8.45
C LEU A 218 11.88 -26.59 -8.98
N ASP A 219 12.03 -25.31 -9.28
CA ASP A 219 13.29 -24.71 -9.72
C ASP A 219 14.21 -24.28 -8.56
N GLY A 220 13.88 -24.69 -7.33
CA GLY A 220 14.67 -24.39 -6.13
C GLY A 220 14.47 -22.98 -5.54
N LYS A 221 13.56 -22.20 -6.09
CA LYS A 221 13.19 -20.89 -5.56
C LYS A 221 12.11 -21.03 -4.46
N HIS A 222 11.76 -19.90 -3.89
CA HIS A 222 10.67 -19.82 -2.92
C HIS A 222 9.63 -18.79 -3.37
N GLN A 223 8.38 -19.06 -3.04
CA GLN A 223 7.29 -18.10 -3.12
C GLN A 223 6.86 -17.71 -1.72
N ILE A 224 6.41 -16.46 -1.55
CA ILE A 224 5.88 -15.96 -0.29
C ILE A 224 4.49 -15.36 -0.51
N GLY A 225 3.56 -15.71 0.37
CA GLY A 225 2.24 -15.06 0.45
C GLY A 225 2.08 -14.43 1.82
N ILE A 226 1.78 -13.15 1.87
CA ILE A 226 1.55 -12.41 3.12
C ILE A 226 0.16 -11.77 3.06
N ILE A 227 -0.66 -12.07 4.04
CA ILE A 227 -1.83 -11.27 4.41
C ILE A 227 -1.36 -10.41 5.58
N ASN A 228 -1.22 -9.10 5.34
CA ASN A 228 -0.68 -8.19 6.34
C ASN A 228 -1.73 -7.85 7.40
N GLY A 229 -1.28 -7.63 8.65
CA GLY A 229 -2.14 -7.08 9.70
C GLY A 229 -2.50 -5.63 9.45
N ALA A 230 -3.42 -5.10 10.24
CA ALA A 230 -3.80 -3.68 10.18
C ALA A 230 -2.83 -2.80 10.97
N ALA A 231 -2.73 -1.53 10.59
CA ALA A 231 -1.79 -0.59 11.19
C ALA A 231 -2.51 0.63 11.82
N TYR A 232 -3.57 0.38 12.64
CA TYR A 232 -4.26 1.40 13.43
C TYR A 232 -4.29 1.05 14.92
N ASP A 233 -4.34 2.06 15.80
CA ASP A 233 -4.27 1.91 17.28
C ASP A 233 -5.58 2.35 17.95
N PHE A 234 -6.71 1.78 17.49
CA PHE A 234 -8.02 1.98 18.11
C PHE A 234 -8.90 0.75 17.93
N GLU A 235 -9.97 0.63 18.73
CA GLU A 235 -10.94 -0.44 18.60
C GLU A 235 -12.09 -0.05 17.66
N GLU A 236 -12.51 -1.01 16.85
CA GLU A 236 -13.70 -0.89 16.01
C GLU A 236 -14.92 -1.45 16.72
N PRO A 237 -15.89 -0.60 17.12
CA PRO A 237 -17.04 -1.05 17.91
C PRO A 237 -17.84 -2.19 17.24
N TYR A 238 -17.93 -2.17 15.91
CA TYR A 238 -18.68 -3.19 15.17
C TYR A 238 -18.02 -4.57 15.14
N LYS A 239 -16.72 -4.67 15.43
CA LYS A 239 -15.97 -5.94 15.41
C LYS A 239 -16.14 -6.74 16.69
N GLY A 240 -16.56 -6.11 17.77
CA GLY A 240 -16.60 -6.73 19.11
C GLY A 240 -15.21 -7.15 19.61
N TYR A 241 -15.17 -7.82 20.76
CA TYR A 241 -13.91 -8.17 21.44
C TYR A 241 -12.99 -9.03 20.58
N THR A 242 -13.50 -10.15 20.04
CA THR A 242 -12.69 -11.09 19.26
C THR A 242 -12.19 -10.47 17.96
N GLY A 243 -13.03 -9.67 17.28
CA GLY A 243 -12.68 -9.02 16.02
C GLY A 243 -11.62 -7.94 16.17
N ASN A 244 -11.49 -7.33 17.36
CA ASN A 244 -10.44 -6.36 17.66
C ASN A 244 -9.10 -7.00 18.08
N ASN A 245 -9.07 -8.31 18.32
CA ASN A 245 -7.89 -9.06 18.79
C ASN A 245 -7.01 -9.57 17.62
N HIS A 246 -6.87 -8.76 16.56
CA HIS A 246 -6.00 -9.08 15.42
C HIS A 246 -4.60 -8.49 15.58
N PHE A 247 -3.64 -8.98 14.81
CA PHE A 247 -2.30 -8.42 14.78
C PHE A 247 -2.34 -6.98 14.24
N ARG A 248 -1.81 -6.05 15.03
CA ARG A 248 -1.65 -4.64 14.65
C ARG A 248 -0.19 -4.32 14.47
N GLY A 249 0.19 -3.89 13.28
CA GLY A 249 1.59 -3.62 12.97
C GLY A 249 1.87 -3.49 11.48
N ILE A 250 3.15 -3.43 11.18
CA ILE A 250 3.70 -3.30 9.83
C ILE A 250 4.63 -4.48 9.53
N THR A 251 4.99 -4.63 8.26
CA THR A 251 5.93 -5.66 7.82
C THR A 251 7.13 -5.04 7.12
N MET A 252 8.33 -5.49 7.46
CA MET A 252 9.53 -5.26 6.68
C MET A 252 9.86 -6.53 5.90
N LEU A 253 10.09 -6.41 4.61
CA LEU A 253 10.72 -7.44 3.79
C LEU A 253 12.18 -7.07 3.56
N HIS A 254 13.07 -7.96 3.95
CA HIS A 254 14.50 -7.86 3.71
C HIS A 254 14.90 -8.73 2.55
N GLU A 255 16.00 -8.37 1.88
CA GLU A 255 16.62 -9.16 0.80
C GLU A 255 15.62 -9.49 -0.32
N VAL A 256 14.75 -8.54 -0.67
CA VAL A 256 13.72 -8.77 -1.70
C VAL A 256 14.36 -8.85 -3.07
N LYS A 257 14.25 -10.01 -3.69
CA LYS A 257 14.74 -10.30 -5.04
C LYS A 257 14.04 -11.53 -5.60
N ASP A 258 13.82 -11.58 -6.91
CA ASP A 258 13.31 -12.76 -7.65
C ASP A 258 12.04 -13.39 -7.05
N GLY A 259 11.15 -12.58 -6.51
CA GLY A 259 9.85 -13.04 -5.99
C GLY A 259 9.88 -13.55 -4.55
N PHE A 260 10.96 -13.31 -3.82
CA PHE A 260 11.06 -13.68 -2.42
C PHE A 260 11.69 -12.58 -1.57
N GLY A 261 11.40 -12.57 -0.28
CA GLY A 261 12.00 -11.69 0.72
C GLY A 261 11.79 -12.25 2.11
N LEU A 262 12.66 -11.90 3.05
CA LEU A 262 12.59 -12.35 4.44
C LEU A 262 11.70 -11.40 5.26
N PRO A 263 10.52 -11.84 5.74
CA PRO A 263 9.60 -10.98 6.47
C PRO A 263 10.01 -10.81 7.93
N MET A 264 9.91 -9.58 8.42
CA MET A 264 9.95 -9.23 9.83
C MET A 264 8.68 -8.45 10.17
N PHE A 265 7.94 -8.91 11.17
CA PHE A 265 6.69 -8.30 11.63
C PHE A 265 6.97 -7.42 12.85
N ILE A 266 6.47 -6.19 12.80
CA ILE A 266 6.69 -5.18 13.83
C ILE A 266 5.32 -4.75 14.37
N SER A 267 5.05 -5.04 15.65
CA SER A 267 3.78 -4.65 16.28
C SER A 267 3.70 -3.16 16.54
N LEU A 268 2.50 -2.59 16.50
CA LEU A 268 2.26 -1.20 16.92
C LEU A 268 2.64 -0.97 18.39
N ASP A 269 2.43 -1.95 19.26
CA ASP A 269 2.86 -1.87 20.67
C ASP A 269 4.36 -1.64 20.80
N TYR A 270 5.16 -2.33 19.97
CA TYR A 270 6.62 -2.09 19.93
C TYR A 270 6.93 -0.70 19.41
N LEU A 271 6.28 -0.28 18.32
CA LEU A 271 6.49 1.04 17.72
C LEU A 271 6.12 2.15 18.71
N LYS A 272 4.98 2.00 19.40
CA LYS A 272 4.55 2.92 20.45
C LYS A 272 5.60 3.06 21.52
N LYS A 273 6.00 1.96 22.16
CA LYS A 273 6.99 1.96 23.23
C LYS A 273 8.35 2.55 22.81
N ARG A 274 8.70 2.45 21.54
CA ARG A 274 9.99 2.93 21.04
C ARG A 274 9.96 4.38 20.57
N TYR A 275 8.84 4.87 20.06
CA TYR A 275 8.76 6.14 19.35
C TYR A 275 7.69 7.10 19.88
N GLU A 276 6.89 6.70 20.85
CA GLU A 276 6.04 7.62 21.61
C GLU A 276 6.95 8.51 22.48
N ASP A 277 6.79 9.84 22.34
CA ASP A 277 7.57 10.85 23.06
C ASP A 277 7.04 11.05 24.47
#